data_795a339fe1b342958c145e8428b7b838
#
_entry.id   795a339fe1b342958c145e8428b7b838
#
_cell.length_a   1.000
_cell.length_b   1.000
_cell.length_c   1.000
_cell.angle_alpha   90.00
_cell.angle_beta   90.00
_cell.angle_gamma   90.00
#
_symmetry.space_group_name_H-M   'P 1'
#
loop_
_entity.id
_entity.type
_entity.pdbx_description
1 polymer ?
#
loop_
_entity_poly.entity_id
_entity_poly.type
_entity_poly.pdbx_seq_one_letter_code
_entity_poly.pdbx_strand_id
1 'polypeptide(L)'
;MPTSSRPPRRGAPIPALRFHWLTALYDPLIRTWGAAATMRAAVIDALDLAPGMRLLELGAGSGRLAIELKRQHPDVELCAVDTDHAILQIARRNAARAGVDIAFQHGDMTCPSELGTFDRVYSTMVFHHLQPAAKQQALTTACRALRPGGSFVVADFGRPRGLLQLALFGLIQQPLDGFRNTAPHRDGRFEHAVRSSFGQVRSAAVWKTAAGTLEMFVCKP
;
A
#
# COMPACT_ATOMS: atom_id res chain seq x y z
N MET A 1 -40.61 -5.21 27.54
CA MET A 1 -39.78 -6.10 26.74
C MET A 1 -38.80 -5.24 25.95
N PRO A 2 -37.49 -5.25 26.21
CA PRO A 2 -36.54 -4.48 25.44
C PRO A 2 -36.11 -5.23 24.19
N THR A 3 -36.26 -4.60 23.04
CA THR A 3 -35.83 -5.10 21.73
C THR A 3 -34.30 -5.06 21.64
N SER A 4 -33.68 -6.23 21.58
CA SER A 4 -32.28 -6.45 21.35
C SER A 4 -31.89 -6.01 19.90
N SER A 5 -31.28 -4.86 19.75
CA SER A 5 -30.67 -4.46 18.49
C SER A 5 -29.30 -5.15 18.34
N ARG A 6 -29.27 -6.16 17.49
CA ARG A 6 -28.06 -6.86 17.10
C ARG A 6 -27.14 -5.89 16.32
N PRO A 7 -25.85 -5.74 16.69
CA PRO A 7 -24.95 -4.89 15.93
C PRO A 7 -24.73 -5.45 14.50
N PRO A 8 -24.48 -4.59 13.50
CA PRO A 8 -24.26 -5.03 12.14
C PRO A 8 -23.03 -5.96 12.08
N ARG A 9 -23.19 -7.10 11.40
CA ARG A 9 -22.09 -8.05 11.14
C ARG A 9 -21.00 -7.33 10.39
N ARG A 10 -19.82 -7.23 10.98
CA ARG A 10 -18.58 -6.84 10.30
C ARG A 10 -18.41 -7.76 9.10
N GLY A 11 -18.29 -7.18 7.91
CA GLY A 11 -18.03 -7.94 6.68
C GLY A 11 -16.81 -8.81 6.88
N ALA A 12 -16.88 -10.08 6.51
CA ALA A 12 -15.76 -10.98 6.55
C ALA A 12 -14.60 -10.37 5.72
N PRO A 13 -13.34 -10.47 6.15
CA PRO A 13 -12.20 -10.02 5.36
C PRO A 13 -12.24 -10.76 4.02
N ILE A 14 -12.31 -10.00 2.93
CA ILE A 14 -12.23 -10.57 1.58
C ILE A 14 -10.75 -10.98 1.42
N PRO A 15 -10.45 -12.28 1.16
CA PRO A 15 -9.08 -12.69 0.89
C PRO A 15 -8.51 -11.83 -0.24
N ALA A 16 -7.28 -11.36 -0.09
CA ALA A 16 -6.63 -10.41 -1.00
C ALA A 16 -6.54 -10.90 -2.46
N LEU A 17 -6.88 -12.18 -2.73
CA LEU A 17 -6.95 -12.73 -4.07
C LEU A 17 -8.00 -13.84 -4.14
N ARG A 18 -9.00 -13.62 -4.97
CA ARG A 18 -10.06 -14.59 -5.27
C ARG A 18 -9.52 -15.86 -5.99
N PHE A 19 -8.27 -15.81 -6.50
CA PHE A 19 -7.61 -16.91 -7.23
C PHE A 19 -6.09 -16.92 -6.96
N HIS A 20 -5.65 -17.59 -5.92
CA HIS A 20 -4.22 -17.74 -5.56
C HIS A 20 -3.31 -18.29 -6.68
N TRP A 21 -3.85 -19.06 -7.63
CA TRP A 21 -3.08 -19.61 -8.76
C TRP A 21 -2.79 -18.60 -9.88
N LEU A 22 -3.66 -17.57 -10.03
CA LEU A 22 -3.46 -16.49 -11.00
C LEU A 22 -2.37 -15.52 -10.55
N THR A 23 -2.14 -15.38 -9.26
CA THR A 23 -1.03 -14.57 -8.70
C THR A 23 0.32 -15.13 -9.12
N ALA A 24 0.45 -16.45 -9.16
CA ALA A 24 1.68 -17.12 -9.59
C ALA A 24 2.03 -16.85 -11.07
N LEU A 25 1.03 -16.55 -11.91
CA LEU A 25 1.22 -16.17 -13.32
C LEU A 25 1.40 -14.65 -13.51
N TYR A 26 0.81 -13.83 -12.62
CA TYR A 26 0.84 -12.37 -12.71
C TYR A 26 2.12 -11.77 -12.13
N ASP A 27 2.62 -12.33 -11.04
CA ASP A 27 3.90 -11.94 -10.43
C ASP A 27 5.09 -11.98 -11.41
N PRO A 28 5.25 -13.03 -12.28
CA PRO A 28 6.31 -13.04 -13.29
C PRO A 28 6.15 -11.90 -14.31
N LEU A 29 4.91 -11.56 -14.72
CA LEU A 29 4.68 -10.55 -15.75
C LEU A 29 5.01 -9.13 -15.26
N ILE A 30 4.71 -8.80 -14.00
CA ILE A 30 5.15 -7.55 -13.37
C ILE A 30 6.64 -7.60 -13.01
N ARG A 31 7.15 -8.75 -12.58
CA ARG A 31 8.56 -8.94 -12.21
C ARG A 31 9.52 -8.81 -13.39
N THR A 32 9.12 -9.22 -14.59
CA THR A 32 9.96 -9.15 -15.82
C THR A 32 10.17 -7.72 -16.33
N TRP A 33 9.45 -6.74 -15.82
CA TRP A 33 9.45 -5.39 -16.40
C TRP A 33 10.30 -4.36 -15.64
N GLY A 34 11.09 -4.74 -14.66
CA GLY A 34 11.95 -3.81 -13.92
C GLY A 34 11.21 -2.73 -13.09
N ALA A 35 9.97 -2.41 -13.47
CA ALA A 35 9.16 -1.35 -12.88
C ALA A 35 8.97 -1.51 -11.36
N ALA A 36 8.80 -2.75 -10.88
CA ALA A 36 8.63 -3.01 -9.45
C ALA A 36 9.90 -2.73 -8.63
N ALA A 37 11.07 -3.04 -9.17
CA ALA A 37 12.34 -2.75 -8.50
C ALA A 37 12.62 -1.23 -8.52
N THR A 38 12.42 -0.59 -9.68
CA THR A 38 12.58 0.87 -9.83
C THR A 38 11.60 1.63 -8.93
N MET A 39 10.34 1.16 -8.81
CA MET A 39 9.35 1.75 -7.91
C MET A 39 9.79 1.64 -6.45
N ARG A 40 10.28 0.46 -6.01
CA ARG A 40 10.73 0.29 -4.62
C ARG A 40 11.92 1.20 -4.29
N ALA A 41 12.92 1.27 -5.17
CA ALA A 41 14.06 2.19 -5.01
C ALA A 41 13.58 3.64 -4.91
N ALA A 42 12.70 4.08 -5.82
CA ALA A 42 12.14 5.43 -5.78
C ALA A 42 11.32 5.72 -4.51
N VAL A 43 10.61 4.72 -3.96
CA VAL A 43 9.90 4.87 -2.68
C VAL A 43 10.89 5.05 -1.54
N ILE A 44 11.95 4.24 -1.47
CA ILE A 44 12.99 4.37 -0.45
C ILE A 44 13.66 5.75 -0.53
N ASP A 45 14.04 6.20 -1.73
CA ASP A 45 14.62 7.54 -1.94
C ASP A 45 13.66 8.66 -1.52
N ALA A 46 12.36 8.53 -1.85
CA ALA A 46 11.35 9.53 -1.54
C ALA A 46 11.02 9.64 -0.04
N LEU A 47 11.34 8.62 0.74
CA LEU A 47 11.17 8.63 2.20
C LEU A 47 12.17 9.57 2.88
N ASP A 48 13.29 9.92 2.24
CA ASP A 48 14.29 10.84 2.78
C ASP A 48 14.66 10.51 4.23
N LEU A 49 15.27 9.33 4.40
CA LEU A 49 15.48 8.70 5.70
C LEU A 49 16.73 9.21 6.41
N ALA A 50 16.60 9.39 7.72
CA ALA A 50 17.72 9.65 8.62
C ALA A 50 17.78 8.58 9.74
N PRO A 51 18.96 8.33 10.33
CA PRO A 51 19.09 7.39 11.46
C PRO A 51 18.11 7.71 12.60
N GLY A 52 17.56 6.67 13.21
CA GLY A 52 16.62 6.79 14.33
C GLY A 52 15.19 7.16 13.95
N MET A 53 14.88 7.39 12.67
CA MET A 53 13.49 7.62 12.25
C MET A 53 12.62 6.40 12.47
N ARG A 54 11.35 6.65 12.85
CA ARG A 54 10.30 5.64 12.99
C ARG A 54 9.43 5.60 11.75
N LEU A 55 9.30 4.42 11.17
CA LEU A 55 8.58 4.18 9.92
C LEU A 55 7.40 3.24 10.10
N LEU A 56 6.32 3.49 9.36
CA LEU A 56 5.17 2.60 9.26
C LEU A 56 4.92 2.21 7.81
N GLU A 57 4.94 0.90 7.54
CA GLU A 57 4.45 0.35 6.27
C GLU A 57 3.00 -0.09 6.42
N LEU A 58 2.13 0.39 5.53
CA LEU A 58 0.73 -0.01 5.45
C LEU A 58 0.55 -1.01 4.30
N GLY A 59 0.24 -2.28 4.64
CA GLY A 59 0.15 -3.39 3.70
C GLY A 59 1.52 -4.00 3.39
N ALA A 60 2.11 -4.65 4.40
CA ALA A 60 3.47 -5.20 4.35
C ALA A 60 3.65 -6.33 3.32
N GLY A 61 2.58 -7.07 3.01
CA GLY A 61 2.65 -8.24 2.15
C GLY A 61 3.73 -9.22 2.63
N SER A 62 4.59 -9.67 1.72
CA SER A 62 5.70 -10.59 2.04
C SER A 62 6.93 -9.91 2.68
N GLY A 63 6.84 -8.61 3.01
CA GLY A 63 7.89 -7.82 3.65
C GLY A 63 9.03 -7.40 2.71
N ARG A 64 8.85 -7.49 1.39
CA ARG A 64 9.96 -7.30 0.43
C ARG A 64 10.51 -5.88 0.48
N LEU A 65 9.66 -4.85 0.46
CA LEU A 65 10.10 -3.46 0.52
C LEU A 65 10.68 -3.13 1.89
N ALA A 66 10.02 -3.56 2.98
CA ALA A 66 10.51 -3.39 4.34
C ALA A 66 11.93 -3.97 4.53
N ILE A 67 12.18 -5.17 3.99
CA ILE A 67 13.50 -5.83 4.07
C ILE A 67 14.54 -5.05 3.25
N GLU A 68 14.20 -4.63 2.03
CA GLU A 68 15.09 -3.85 1.17
C GLU A 68 15.45 -2.51 1.84
N LEU A 69 14.46 -1.80 2.40
CA LEU A 69 14.63 -0.57 3.14
C LEU A 69 15.52 -0.77 4.37
N LYS A 70 15.22 -1.78 5.19
CA LYS A 70 15.96 -2.04 6.45
C LYS A 70 17.42 -2.44 6.20
N ARG A 71 17.72 -3.08 5.06
CA ARG A 71 19.11 -3.37 4.64
C ARG A 71 19.89 -2.13 4.26
N GLN A 72 19.25 -1.14 3.62
CA GLN A 72 19.88 0.12 3.21
C GLN A 72 19.98 1.12 4.37
N HIS A 73 19.01 1.06 5.30
CA HIS A 73 18.89 1.95 6.44
C HIS A 73 18.71 1.14 7.73
N PRO A 74 19.79 0.50 8.26
CA PRO A 74 19.69 -0.38 9.42
C PRO A 74 19.28 0.34 10.71
N ASP A 75 19.54 1.65 10.80
CA ASP A 75 19.32 2.46 12.01
C ASP A 75 17.88 2.99 12.16
N VAL A 76 16.97 2.73 11.20
CA VAL A 76 15.56 3.14 11.33
C VAL A 76 14.76 2.11 12.12
N GLU A 77 13.73 2.56 12.82
CA GLU A 77 12.74 1.68 13.45
C GLU A 77 11.58 1.44 12.47
N LEU A 78 11.33 0.21 12.09
CA LEU A 78 10.31 -0.14 11.10
C LEU A 78 9.23 -1.04 11.67
N CYS A 79 8.00 -0.52 11.67
CA CYS A 79 6.77 -1.28 11.88
C CYS A 79 6.07 -1.50 10.54
N ALA A 80 5.60 -2.72 10.29
CA ALA A 80 4.92 -3.08 9.06
C ALA A 80 3.63 -3.85 9.36
N VAL A 81 2.50 -3.35 8.88
CA VAL A 81 1.18 -3.93 9.17
C VAL A 81 0.55 -4.56 7.94
N ASP A 82 -0.14 -5.68 8.15
CA ASP A 82 -0.98 -6.32 7.13
C ASP A 82 -2.17 -7.03 7.79
N THR A 83 -3.26 -7.17 7.05
CA THR A 83 -4.47 -7.88 7.50
C THR A 83 -4.39 -9.39 7.30
N ASP A 84 -3.45 -9.88 6.48
CA ASP A 84 -3.27 -11.29 6.20
C ASP A 84 -2.19 -11.89 7.11
N HIS A 85 -2.63 -12.65 8.10
CA HIS A 85 -1.75 -13.32 9.05
C HIS A 85 -0.79 -14.31 8.36
N ALA A 86 -1.21 -14.98 7.29
CA ALA A 86 -0.37 -15.95 6.59
C ALA A 86 0.77 -15.26 5.83
N ILE A 87 0.47 -14.12 5.19
CA ILE A 87 1.51 -13.35 4.49
C ILE A 87 2.51 -12.74 5.47
N LEU A 88 2.06 -12.31 6.66
CA LEU A 88 2.96 -11.83 7.73
C LEU A 88 3.90 -12.90 8.25
N GLN A 89 3.47 -14.17 8.30
CA GLN A 89 4.37 -15.27 8.64
C GLN A 89 5.46 -15.46 7.57
N ILE A 90 5.11 -15.26 6.30
CA ILE A 90 6.08 -15.26 5.20
C ILE A 90 7.04 -14.08 5.35
N ALA A 91 6.53 -12.88 5.63
CA ALA A 91 7.33 -11.68 5.85
C ALA A 91 8.35 -11.85 6.99
N ARG A 92 7.92 -12.38 8.13
CA ARG A 92 8.82 -12.68 9.27
C ARG A 92 9.93 -13.67 8.90
N ARG A 93 9.60 -14.75 8.17
CA ARG A 93 10.61 -15.72 7.68
C ARG A 93 11.58 -15.08 6.71
N ASN A 94 11.10 -14.22 5.82
CA ASN A 94 11.94 -13.51 4.87
C ASN A 94 12.89 -12.52 5.57
N ALA A 95 12.39 -11.77 6.56
CA ALA A 95 13.20 -10.85 7.36
C ALA A 95 14.28 -11.59 8.17
N ALA A 96 13.92 -12.69 8.81
CA ALA A 96 14.87 -13.54 9.53
C ALA A 96 15.98 -14.08 8.62
N ARG A 97 15.65 -14.57 7.41
CA ARG A 97 16.63 -15.00 6.40
C ARG A 97 17.52 -13.86 5.91
N ALA A 98 16.97 -12.65 5.89
CA ALA A 98 17.68 -11.44 5.48
C ALA A 98 18.56 -10.84 6.58
N GLY A 99 18.44 -11.33 7.84
CA GLY A 99 19.14 -10.80 8.99
C GLY A 99 18.73 -9.39 9.39
N VAL A 100 17.46 -9.02 9.18
CA VAL A 100 16.93 -7.69 9.51
C VAL A 100 15.82 -7.78 10.54
N ASP A 101 15.77 -6.79 11.45
CA ASP A 101 14.72 -6.68 12.46
C ASP A 101 13.63 -5.71 12.00
N ILE A 102 12.39 -6.22 11.93
CA ILE A 102 11.20 -5.49 11.50
C ILE A 102 10.03 -5.91 12.38
N ALA A 103 9.31 -4.96 12.96
CA ALA A 103 8.13 -5.19 13.77
C ALA A 103 6.91 -5.46 12.88
N PHE A 104 6.66 -6.72 12.51
CA PHE A 104 5.47 -7.11 11.75
C PHE A 104 4.26 -7.27 12.67
N GLN A 105 3.18 -6.53 12.39
CA GLN A 105 1.95 -6.55 13.17
C GLN A 105 0.74 -6.93 12.30
N HIS A 106 -0.13 -7.78 12.86
CA HIS A 106 -1.43 -8.04 12.25
C HIS A 106 -2.38 -6.88 12.58
N GLY A 107 -2.89 -6.20 11.57
CA GLY A 107 -3.75 -5.05 11.75
C GLY A 107 -4.39 -4.57 10.45
N ASP A 108 -5.47 -3.84 10.58
CA ASP A 108 -6.16 -3.20 9.46
C ASP A 108 -5.65 -1.77 9.31
N MET A 109 -5.13 -1.43 8.13
CA MET A 109 -4.63 -0.09 7.81
C MET A 109 -5.71 1.00 7.85
N THR A 110 -6.98 0.62 7.93
CA THR A 110 -8.12 1.55 8.07
C THR A 110 -8.43 1.87 9.53
N CYS A 111 -7.89 1.09 10.47
CA CYS A 111 -8.14 1.26 11.89
C CYS A 111 -6.79 1.50 12.59
N PRO A 112 -6.47 2.73 13.02
CA PRO A 112 -5.25 3.02 13.74
C PRO A 112 -5.36 2.36 15.12
N SER A 113 -4.92 1.15 15.25
CA SER A 113 -4.61 0.61 16.55
C SER A 113 -3.39 1.37 17.09
N GLU A 114 -3.18 1.38 18.37
CA GLU A 114 -2.20 2.00 19.23
C GLU A 114 -0.71 2.05 18.75
N LEU A 115 -0.50 2.18 17.43
CA LEU A 115 0.83 2.12 16.81
C LEU A 115 1.72 3.34 17.15
N GLY A 116 1.13 4.40 17.72
CA GLY A 116 1.85 5.64 17.97
C GLY A 116 2.00 6.52 16.72
N THR A 117 3.02 7.39 16.73
CA THR A 117 3.29 8.31 15.63
C THR A 117 4.63 8.02 14.97
N PHE A 118 4.74 8.36 13.67
CA PHE A 118 5.85 7.99 12.80
C PHE A 118 6.40 9.22 12.06
N ASP A 119 7.68 9.19 11.76
CA ASP A 119 8.34 10.21 10.93
C ASP A 119 7.99 10.01 9.46
N ARG A 120 7.85 8.73 9.05
CA ARG A 120 7.45 8.37 7.69
C ARG A 120 6.41 7.26 7.73
N VAL A 121 5.39 7.41 6.89
CA VAL A 121 4.42 6.35 6.59
C VAL A 121 4.51 6.05 5.11
N TYR A 122 4.38 4.78 4.71
CA TYR A 122 4.36 4.44 3.30
C TYR A 122 3.46 3.25 2.99
N SER A 123 3.03 3.15 1.73
CA SER A 123 2.24 2.04 1.23
C SER A 123 2.52 1.83 -0.26
N THR A 124 2.68 0.58 -0.67
CA THR A 124 2.93 0.25 -2.08
C THR A 124 2.04 -0.89 -2.55
N MET A 125 1.33 -0.66 -3.65
CA MET A 125 0.51 -1.69 -4.32
C MET A 125 -0.53 -2.35 -3.41
N VAL A 126 -1.24 -1.55 -2.60
CA VAL A 126 -2.22 -2.02 -1.62
C VAL A 126 -3.58 -1.36 -1.82
N PHE A 127 -3.59 -0.05 -2.07
CA PHE A 127 -4.84 0.71 -2.11
C PHE A 127 -5.81 0.20 -3.17
N HIS A 128 -5.33 -0.32 -4.30
CA HIS A 128 -6.20 -0.85 -5.37
C HIS A 128 -7.04 -2.05 -4.92
N HIS A 129 -6.65 -2.77 -3.87
CA HIS A 129 -7.45 -3.84 -3.27
C HIS A 129 -8.57 -3.34 -2.36
N LEU A 130 -8.49 -2.12 -1.85
CA LEU A 130 -9.45 -1.57 -0.90
C LEU A 130 -10.74 -1.09 -1.60
N GLN A 131 -11.87 -1.22 -0.91
CA GLN A 131 -13.10 -0.55 -1.32
C GLN A 131 -12.97 0.98 -1.19
N PRO A 132 -13.76 1.78 -1.94
CA PRO A 132 -13.63 3.25 -1.94
C PRO A 132 -13.67 3.89 -0.54
N ALA A 133 -14.59 3.45 0.33
CA ALA A 133 -14.67 3.96 1.71
C ALA A 133 -13.43 3.60 2.54
N ALA A 134 -12.92 2.37 2.39
CA ALA A 134 -11.71 1.92 3.08
C ALA A 134 -10.46 2.67 2.61
N LYS A 135 -10.37 3.05 1.31
CA LYS A 135 -9.29 3.92 0.81
C LYS A 135 -9.24 5.23 1.57
N GLN A 136 -10.39 5.91 1.73
CA GLN A 136 -10.46 7.18 2.44
C GLN A 136 -10.09 7.02 3.93
N GLN A 137 -10.54 5.95 4.58
CA GLN A 137 -10.18 5.65 5.97
C GLN A 137 -8.67 5.41 6.11
N ALA A 138 -8.07 4.63 5.19
CA ALA A 138 -6.64 4.35 5.20
C ALA A 138 -5.79 5.61 4.98
N LEU A 139 -6.20 6.53 4.09
CA LEU A 139 -5.53 7.82 3.90
C LEU A 139 -5.63 8.69 5.16
N THR A 140 -6.80 8.73 5.81
CA THR A 140 -6.99 9.44 7.08
C THR A 140 -6.11 8.83 8.18
N THR A 141 -6.01 7.51 8.25
CA THR A 141 -5.14 6.80 9.19
C THR A 141 -3.67 7.13 8.95
N ALA A 142 -3.23 7.09 7.68
CA ALA A 142 -1.86 7.45 7.32
C ALA A 142 -1.52 8.89 7.75
N CYS A 143 -2.44 9.84 7.50
CA CYS A 143 -2.25 11.24 7.90
C CYS A 143 -2.14 11.39 9.43
N ARG A 144 -3.02 10.73 10.19
CA ARG A 144 -3.03 10.78 11.67
C ARG A 144 -1.83 10.10 12.32
N ALA A 145 -1.26 9.12 11.65
CA ALA A 145 -0.07 8.41 12.12
C ALA A 145 1.22 9.23 11.96
N LEU A 146 1.19 10.33 11.23
CA LEU A 146 2.36 11.18 11.02
C LEU A 146 2.61 12.12 12.20
N ARG A 147 3.88 12.26 12.58
CA ARG A 147 4.36 13.33 13.43
C ARG A 147 4.32 14.68 12.71
N PRO A 148 4.32 15.81 13.41
CA PRO A 148 4.57 17.10 12.79
C PRO A 148 5.86 17.07 11.97
N GLY A 149 5.80 17.50 10.70
CA GLY A 149 6.92 17.42 9.74
C GLY A 149 7.14 16.05 9.08
N GLY A 150 6.34 15.05 9.43
CA GLY A 150 6.36 13.73 8.79
C GLY A 150 5.80 13.74 7.37
N SER A 151 6.03 12.65 6.63
CA SER A 151 5.48 12.49 5.28
C SER A 151 4.93 11.09 5.01
N PHE A 152 3.94 11.02 4.13
CA PHE A 152 3.37 9.79 3.60
C PHE A 152 3.78 9.61 2.15
N VAL A 153 4.33 8.42 1.82
CA VAL A 153 4.65 8.03 0.44
C VAL A 153 3.72 6.91 0.02
N VAL A 154 2.96 7.13 -1.04
CA VAL A 154 2.09 6.08 -1.61
C VAL A 154 2.42 5.87 -3.07
N ALA A 155 2.63 4.60 -3.45
CA ALA A 155 2.82 4.19 -4.83
C ALA A 155 1.81 3.09 -5.18
N ASP A 156 0.95 3.37 -6.15
CA ASP A 156 -0.11 2.45 -6.55
C ASP A 156 -0.52 2.68 -8.02
N PHE A 157 -1.50 1.94 -8.53
CA PHE A 157 -2.06 2.20 -9.84
C PHE A 157 -2.59 3.62 -9.94
N GLY A 158 -2.09 4.35 -10.93
CA GLY A 158 -2.60 5.63 -11.35
C GLY A 158 -3.62 5.49 -12.47
N ARG A 159 -4.11 6.64 -12.96
CA ARG A 159 -5.05 6.69 -14.08
C ARG A 159 -4.40 6.17 -15.36
N PRO A 160 -5.02 5.23 -16.08
CA PRO A 160 -4.55 4.79 -17.39
C PRO A 160 -4.44 5.97 -18.36
N ARG A 161 -3.30 6.06 -19.05
CA ARG A 161 -3.01 7.14 -20.01
C ARG A 161 -3.06 6.59 -21.43
N GLY A 162 -4.22 6.74 -22.09
CA GLY A 162 -4.46 6.28 -23.45
C GLY A 162 -5.39 5.07 -23.55
N LEU A 163 -5.97 4.86 -24.73
CA LEU A 163 -6.99 3.85 -24.97
C LEU A 163 -6.49 2.42 -24.77
N LEU A 164 -5.25 2.13 -25.17
CA LEU A 164 -4.66 0.80 -25.01
C LEU A 164 -4.49 0.45 -23.51
N GLN A 165 -3.94 1.37 -22.70
CA GLN A 165 -3.82 1.15 -21.26
C GLN A 165 -5.17 1.02 -20.58
N LEU A 166 -6.18 1.80 -21.01
CA LEU A 166 -7.53 1.70 -20.49
C LEU A 166 -8.15 0.32 -20.79
N ALA A 167 -7.96 -0.18 -22.01
CA ALA A 167 -8.43 -1.50 -22.41
C ALA A 167 -7.72 -2.61 -21.61
N LEU A 168 -6.39 -2.56 -21.50
CA LEU A 168 -5.62 -3.55 -20.74
C LEU A 168 -5.93 -3.51 -19.24
N PHE A 169 -6.11 -2.32 -18.66
CA PHE A 169 -6.54 -2.16 -17.28
C PHE A 169 -7.92 -2.79 -17.06
N GLY A 170 -8.87 -2.60 -17.99
CA GLY A 170 -10.19 -3.21 -17.94
C GLY A 170 -10.18 -4.71 -18.13
N LEU A 171 -9.31 -5.23 -18.97
CA LEU A 171 -9.26 -6.67 -19.28
C LEU A 171 -8.43 -7.48 -18.27
N ILE A 172 -7.42 -6.88 -17.67
CA ILE A 172 -6.48 -7.59 -16.79
C ILE A 172 -6.70 -7.19 -15.33
N GLN A 173 -6.55 -5.90 -15.01
CA GLN A 173 -6.52 -5.42 -13.64
C GLN A 173 -7.90 -5.50 -12.95
N GLN A 174 -8.95 -5.06 -13.64
CA GLN A 174 -10.28 -5.04 -13.04
C GLN A 174 -10.85 -6.42 -12.72
N PRO A 175 -10.71 -7.47 -13.56
CA PRO A 175 -11.13 -8.81 -13.20
C PRO A 175 -10.34 -9.43 -12.04
N LEU A 176 -9.05 -9.11 -11.90
CA LEU A 176 -8.18 -9.66 -10.85
C LEU A 176 -8.46 -9.02 -9.49
N ASP A 177 -8.54 -7.69 -9.42
CA ASP A 177 -8.66 -6.94 -8.16
C ASP A 177 -10.08 -6.43 -7.88
N GLY A 178 -11.00 -6.69 -8.80
CA GLY A 178 -12.40 -6.30 -8.68
C GLY A 178 -12.70 -4.91 -9.24
N PHE A 179 -13.76 -4.82 -10.04
CA PHE A 179 -14.19 -3.59 -10.73
C PHE A 179 -14.45 -2.43 -9.75
N ARG A 180 -15.06 -2.71 -8.60
CA ARG A 180 -15.42 -1.70 -7.60
C ARG A 180 -14.18 -1.12 -6.90
N ASN A 181 -13.19 -1.96 -6.63
CA ASN A 181 -11.98 -1.55 -5.93
C ASN A 181 -11.05 -0.74 -6.83
N THR A 182 -10.95 -1.11 -8.11
CA THR A 182 -10.04 -0.51 -9.09
C THR A 182 -10.65 0.68 -9.85
N ALA A 183 -11.97 0.85 -9.84
CA ALA A 183 -12.62 1.99 -10.49
C ALA A 183 -12.07 3.36 -10.07
N PRO A 184 -11.79 3.65 -8.77
CA PRO A 184 -11.21 4.92 -8.37
C PRO A 184 -9.81 5.18 -8.96
N HIS A 185 -9.03 4.15 -9.24
CA HIS A 185 -7.73 4.26 -9.91
C HIS A 185 -7.91 4.54 -11.41
N ARG A 186 -8.86 3.85 -12.05
CA ARG A 186 -9.15 4.04 -13.48
C ARG A 186 -9.61 5.45 -13.82
N ASP A 187 -10.46 6.04 -13.00
CA ASP A 187 -11.11 7.34 -13.27
C ASP A 187 -10.46 8.53 -12.55
N GLY A 188 -9.35 8.31 -11.81
CA GLY A 188 -8.59 9.36 -11.13
C GLY A 188 -9.14 9.78 -9.77
N ARG A 189 -10.21 9.14 -9.27
CA ARG A 189 -10.77 9.44 -7.95
C ARG A 189 -9.82 9.08 -6.81
N PHE A 190 -8.92 8.11 -7.01
CA PHE A 190 -7.90 7.79 -6.02
C PHE A 190 -6.90 8.94 -5.84
N GLU A 191 -6.38 9.52 -6.94
CA GLU A 191 -5.54 10.71 -6.87
C GLU A 191 -6.26 11.87 -6.17
N HIS A 192 -7.54 12.11 -6.51
CA HIS A 192 -8.34 13.13 -5.85
C HIS A 192 -8.48 12.87 -4.35
N ALA A 193 -8.72 11.62 -3.93
CA ALA A 193 -8.78 11.24 -2.52
C ALA A 193 -7.46 11.48 -1.79
N VAL A 194 -6.32 11.16 -2.42
CA VAL A 194 -4.98 11.48 -1.86
C VAL A 194 -4.84 12.99 -1.68
N ARG A 195 -5.13 13.79 -2.71
CA ARG A 195 -5.00 15.26 -2.68
C ARG A 195 -5.92 15.92 -1.66
N SER A 196 -7.11 15.37 -1.41
CA SER A 196 -8.05 15.90 -0.43
C SER A 196 -7.76 15.46 1.01
N SER A 197 -6.90 14.46 1.20
CA SER A 197 -6.56 13.94 2.53
C SER A 197 -5.31 14.56 3.15
N PHE A 198 -4.50 15.29 2.36
CA PHE A 198 -3.25 15.89 2.78
C PHE A 198 -3.14 17.35 2.33
N GLY A 199 -2.49 18.19 3.15
CA GLY A 199 -2.32 19.63 2.86
C GLY A 199 -1.40 19.89 1.68
N GLN A 200 -0.38 19.05 1.49
CA GLN A 200 0.55 19.15 0.37
C GLN A 200 0.72 17.77 -0.28
N VAL A 201 0.51 17.71 -1.59
CA VAL A 201 0.68 16.47 -2.36
C VAL A 201 1.46 16.75 -3.65
N ARG A 202 2.59 16.07 -3.80
CA ARG A 202 3.43 16.11 -4.99
C ARG A 202 3.41 14.75 -5.69
N SER A 203 3.10 14.72 -6.99
CA SER A 203 3.36 13.55 -7.84
C SER A 203 4.87 13.45 -8.03
N ALA A 204 5.48 12.40 -7.50
CA ALA A 204 6.92 12.27 -7.42
C ALA A 204 7.49 11.41 -8.56
N ALA A 205 6.74 10.40 -9.00
CA ALA A 205 7.12 9.55 -10.13
C ALA A 205 5.90 8.94 -10.82
N VAL A 206 6.06 8.63 -12.09
CA VAL A 206 5.06 7.93 -12.91
C VAL A 206 5.76 6.90 -13.78
N TRP A 207 5.33 5.66 -13.70
CA TRP A 207 5.84 4.57 -14.55
C TRP A 207 4.73 4.07 -15.47
N LYS A 208 5.01 4.06 -16.76
CA LYS A 208 4.12 3.45 -17.75
C LYS A 208 4.46 1.98 -17.86
N THR A 209 3.49 1.12 -17.59
CA THR A 209 3.61 -0.34 -17.76
C THR A 209 2.59 -0.83 -18.78
N ALA A 210 2.72 -2.06 -19.26
CA ALA A 210 1.69 -2.65 -20.12
C ALA A 210 0.38 -2.87 -19.36
N ALA A 211 0.45 -3.15 -18.07
CA ALA A 211 -0.74 -3.39 -17.23
C ALA A 211 -1.41 -2.08 -16.76
N GLY A 212 -0.84 -0.92 -17.04
CA GLY A 212 -1.37 0.38 -16.62
C GLY A 212 -0.29 1.38 -16.23
N THR A 213 -0.69 2.46 -15.62
CA THR A 213 0.21 3.47 -15.06
C THR A 213 0.39 3.18 -13.56
N LEU A 214 1.63 3.23 -13.06
CA LEU A 214 1.91 3.32 -11.64
C LEU A 214 2.27 4.76 -11.31
N GLU A 215 1.79 5.28 -10.19
CA GLU A 215 2.03 6.65 -9.78
C GLU A 215 2.41 6.71 -8.31
N MET A 216 3.39 7.56 -7.98
CA MET A 216 3.87 7.78 -6.63
C MET A 216 3.59 9.21 -6.20
N PHE A 217 2.99 9.34 -5.02
CA PHE A 217 2.76 10.62 -4.36
C PHE A 217 3.57 10.72 -3.08
N VAL A 218 4.12 11.91 -2.84
CA VAL A 218 4.69 12.31 -1.56
C VAL A 218 3.75 13.36 -0.95
N CYS A 219 3.26 13.06 0.25
CA CYS A 219 2.19 13.80 0.92
C CYS A 219 2.65 14.32 2.27
N LYS A 220 2.24 15.53 2.64
CA LYS A 220 2.44 16.11 3.98
C LYS A 220 1.07 16.54 4.53
N PRO A 221 0.84 16.37 5.84
CA PRO A 221 -0.37 16.85 6.52
C PRO A 221 -0.71 18.30 6.26
#